data_b901402d9a81ee5ace29ef8e2fea2077
#
_entry.id   b901402d9a81ee5ace29ef8e2fea2077
#
_cell.length_a   1.000
_cell.length_b   1.000
_cell.length_c   1.000
_cell.angle_alpha   90.00
_cell.angle_beta   90.00
_cell.angle_gamma   90.00
#
_symmetry.space_group_name_H-M   'P 1'
#
loop_
_entity.id
_entity.type
_entity.pdbx_description
1 polymer ?
#
loop_
_entity_poly.entity_id
_entity_poly.type
_entity_poly.pdbx_seq_one_letter_code
_entity_poly.pdbx_strand_id
1 'polypeptide(L)'
;MKKILKSLVAAMIVSATIVTASTPTTTHAASGDWRKDSIGWWYRNSDGSYPKSKWEKIGDKWYYFDGRGYIIHSKWEYINGHWYYFNTSGHMTENTWKMIGDKWYYFDTKGHMLHDQWVGDYYVGKNGDMLKNTVTPDNYVVGGDGKWDKRFSRELAEKAKNRFNTQYLNLYYSDHSKYAEAYDITFGNRGEYNTALQLIEIIYPEYNAVDNAKRAIKNMIGKMDNDNNPYDWMSKDLSIRTLTAWHVDTNNHSSYMFSQEEVKKAFDELSHEINLPKVFQRQAIKALKMIDSSMHTSKTQYERYLSEHGFTKEEINNAFNTVKIDFAHNAQLKATTNCTTCSDSKESTIQRLVKGYGFTRKEAEEGVNRLNYDFKINLRNFIEGNFTTTNATWAGSISKEFIIDHIVRNLLFEESEVREVLAEYNINYTERARLRAIDILKNGKYSRSNLIKTLTGYWKFTEEEATNAVKDLKHENLID
;
A
#
# COMPACT_ATOMS: atom_id res chain seq x y z
N MET A 1 -37.67 8.57 -22.94
CA MET A 1 -37.68 8.24 -24.38
C MET A 1 -36.75 7.03 -24.57
N LYS A 2 -37.37 5.89 -24.86
CA LYS A 2 -36.69 4.62 -25.10
C LYS A 2 -35.97 4.68 -26.45
N LYS A 3 -34.68 4.37 -26.52
CA LYS A 3 -34.01 3.98 -27.77
C LYS A 3 -33.45 2.57 -27.62
N ILE A 4 -34.05 1.71 -28.36
CA ILE A 4 -33.77 0.30 -28.57
C ILE A 4 -32.46 0.20 -29.32
N LEU A 5 -31.47 -0.49 -28.76
CA LEU A 5 -30.25 -0.87 -29.45
C LEU A 5 -30.52 -2.17 -30.20
N LYS A 6 -30.62 -2.11 -31.52
CA LYS A 6 -30.77 -3.28 -32.41
C LYS A 6 -29.39 -3.95 -32.54
N SER A 7 -29.33 -5.18 -32.07
CA SER A 7 -28.25 -6.13 -32.37
C SER A 7 -28.22 -6.43 -33.84
N LEU A 8 -27.16 -6.05 -34.55
CA LEU A 8 -26.89 -6.49 -35.93
C LEU A 8 -26.09 -7.81 -35.86
N VAL A 9 -26.78 -8.90 -36.01
CA VAL A 9 -26.18 -10.18 -36.38
C VAL A 9 -25.85 -10.09 -37.86
N ALA A 10 -24.58 -9.95 -38.19
CA ALA A 10 -24.10 -10.09 -39.56
C ALA A 10 -24.07 -11.60 -39.92
N ALA A 11 -25.10 -12.08 -40.60
CA ALA A 11 -25.08 -13.37 -41.21
C ALA A 11 -24.12 -13.33 -42.42
N MET A 12 -22.96 -13.95 -42.30
CA MET A 12 -22.15 -14.28 -43.47
C MET A 12 -22.84 -15.41 -44.24
N ILE A 13 -23.38 -15.09 -45.38
CA ILE A 13 -23.80 -16.06 -46.38
C ILE A 13 -22.54 -16.66 -47.01
N VAL A 14 -22.12 -17.81 -46.54
CA VAL A 14 -21.14 -18.62 -47.25
C VAL A 14 -21.90 -19.32 -48.38
N SER A 15 -21.61 -18.90 -49.62
CA SER A 15 -22.05 -19.61 -50.80
C SER A 15 -21.52 -21.05 -50.80
N ALA A 16 -22.38 -21.98 -50.45
CA ALA A 16 -22.09 -23.39 -50.50
C ALA A 16 -22.02 -23.82 -51.99
N THR A 17 -20.83 -23.97 -52.51
CA THR A 17 -20.62 -24.87 -53.65
C THR A 17 -20.92 -26.27 -53.15
N ILE A 18 -22.02 -26.81 -53.67
CA ILE A 18 -22.41 -28.21 -53.44
C ILE A 18 -21.37 -29.07 -54.16
N VAL A 19 -20.33 -29.45 -53.44
CA VAL A 19 -19.56 -30.63 -53.77
C VAL A 19 -20.40 -31.79 -53.24
N THR A 20 -20.95 -32.54 -54.11
CA THR A 20 -21.61 -33.84 -53.81
C THR A 20 -20.58 -34.77 -53.20
N ALA A 21 -20.38 -34.63 -51.85
CA ALA A 21 -19.68 -35.62 -51.11
C ALA A 21 -20.55 -36.90 -51.14
N SER A 22 -20.08 -37.92 -51.82
CA SER A 22 -20.63 -39.27 -51.71
C SER A 22 -20.73 -39.60 -50.21
N THR A 23 -21.96 -39.68 -49.71
CA THR A 23 -22.20 -40.17 -48.34
C THR A 23 -21.55 -41.54 -48.24
N PRO A 24 -20.78 -41.84 -47.21
CA PRO A 24 -20.32 -43.19 -46.99
C PRO A 24 -21.55 -44.06 -46.81
N THR A 25 -21.72 -45.00 -47.72
CA THR A 25 -22.74 -46.07 -47.67
C THR A 25 -22.70 -46.68 -46.27
N THR A 26 -23.85 -46.77 -45.63
CA THR A 26 -24.04 -47.48 -44.36
C THR A 26 -23.51 -48.90 -44.52
N THR A 27 -22.29 -49.08 -44.00
CA THR A 27 -21.75 -50.44 -43.94
C THR A 27 -22.38 -51.15 -42.75
N HIS A 28 -23.04 -52.29 -43.06
CA HIS A 28 -23.47 -53.26 -42.07
C HIS A 28 -22.28 -53.53 -41.07
N ALA A 29 -22.59 -53.76 -39.80
CA ALA A 29 -21.59 -54.24 -38.86
C ALA A 29 -20.88 -55.44 -39.43
N ALA A 30 -19.62 -55.32 -39.78
CA ALA A 30 -18.86 -56.41 -40.38
C ALA A 30 -18.79 -57.56 -39.35
N SER A 31 -19.43 -58.67 -39.71
CA SER A 31 -19.26 -59.95 -38.99
C SER A 31 -17.92 -60.52 -39.41
N GLY A 32 -16.97 -60.59 -38.44
CA GLY A 32 -15.61 -61.07 -38.70
C GLY A 32 -14.84 -61.23 -37.42
N ASP A 33 -13.56 -61.50 -37.52
CA ASP A 33 -12.70 -61.71 -36.36
C ASP A 33 -11.37 -60.93 -36.44
N TRP A 34 -10.91 -60.45 -35.30
CA TRP A 34 -9.62 -59.83 -35.19
C TRP A 34 -8.48 -60.85 -35.26
N ARG A 35 -7.47 -60.52 -36.02
CA ARG A 35 -6.28 -61.34 -36.22
C ARG A 35 -5.03 -60.51 -35.91
N LYS A 36 -4.01 -61.16 -35.38
CA LYS A 36 -2.71 -60.54 -35.10
C LYS A 36 -1.61 -61.46 -35.62
N ASP A 37 -0.66 -60.88 -36.30
CA ASP A 37 0.57 -61.54 -36.71
C ASP A 37 1.81 -60.73 -36.24
N SER A 38 2.98 -61.03 -36.80
CA SER A 38 4.23 -60.35 -36.45
C SER A 38 4.30 -58.88 -36.93
N ILE A 39 3.41 -58.44 -37.81
CA ILE A 39 3.35 -57.10 -38.36
C ILE A 39 2.38 -56.22 -37.56
N GLY A 40 1.19 -56.77 -37.23
CA GLY A 40 0.20 -55.99 -36.52
C GLY A 40 -1.15 -56.67 -36.42
N TRP A 41 -2.17 -55.85 -36.06
CA TRP A 41 -3.55 -56.26 -36.02
C TRP A 41 -4.25 -55.98 -37.34
N TRP A 42 -5.06 -56.97 -37.83
CA TRP A 42 -5.93 -56.85 -39.00
C TRP A 42 -7.28 -57.51 -38.74
N TYR A 43 -8.28 -57.19 -39.57
CA TYR A 43 -9.63 -57.74 -39.42
C TYR A 43 -10.00 -58.57 -40.57
N ARG A 44 -10.41 -59.79 -40.31
CA ARG A 44 -10.90 -60.71 -41.31
C ARG A 44 -12.42 -60.72 -41.36
N ASN A 45 -13.02 -60.37 -42.53
CA ASN A 45 -14.42 -60.39 -42.74
C ASN A 45 -14.94 -61.85 -42.83
N SER A 46 -16.25 -62.05 -42.66
CA SER A 46 -16.86 -63.37 -42.73
C SER A 46 -16.70 -64.07 -44.07
N ASP A 47 -16.55 -63.31 -45.17
CA ASP A 47 -16.25 -63.79 -46.51
C ASP A 47 -14.78 -64.13 -46.77
N GLY A 48 -13.94 -63.97 -45.76
CA GLY A 48 -12.50 -64.18 -45.83
C GLY A 48 -11.67 -62.99 -46.34
N SER A 49 -12.32 -61.93 -46.83
CA SER A 49 -11.66 -60.66 -47.21
C SER A 49 -11.17 -59.86 -46.01
N TYR A 50 -10.39 -58.82 -46.24
CA TYR A 50 -9.95 -57.88 -45.22
C TYR A 50 -9.84 -56.46 -45.78
N PRO A 51 -10.12 -55.42 -44.97
CA PRO A 51 -10.09 -54.05 -45.42
C PRO A 51 -8.64 -53.56 -45.68
N LYS A 52 -8.46 -52.75 -46.74
CA LYS A 52 -7.20 -52.10 -47.11
C LYS A 52 -7.47 -50.67 -47.53
N SER A 53 -6.64 -49.75 -47.13
CA SER A 53 -6.72 -48.33 -47.46
C SER A 53 -8.13 -47.76 -47.28
N LYS A 54 -8.85 -48.16 -46.24
CA LYS A 54 -10.24 -47.75 -46.02
C LYS A 54 -10.60 -47.66 -44.53
N TRP A 55 -11.64 -46.89 -44.27
CA TRP A 55 -12.33 -46.86 -43.00
C TRP A 55 -13.24 -48.08 -42.84
N GLU A 56 -13.27 -48.61 -41.65
CA GLU A 56 -14.20 -49.65 -41.26
C GLU A 56 -14.72 -49.44 -39.85
N LYS A 57 -16.04 -49.54 -39.66
CA LYS A 57 -16.64 -49.49 -38.32
C LYS A 57 -16.84 -50.90 -37.80
N ILE A 58 -16.12 -51.26 -36.76
CA ILE A 58 -16.20 -52.60 -36.16
C ILE A 58 -16.70 -52.42 -34.73
N GLY A 59 -17.90 -52.97 -34.49
CA GLY A 59 -18.64 -52.65 -33.27
C GLY A 59 -19.06 -51.17 -33.25
N ASP A 60 -18.73 -50.50 -32.19
CA ASP A 60 -19.01 -49.06 -31.98
C ASP A 60 -17.81 -48.14 -32.30
N LYS A 61 -16.69 -48.70 -32.78
CA LYS A 61 -15.42 -48.00 -33.02
C LYS A 61 -15.06 -47.94 -34.49
N TRP A 62 -14.49 -46.80 -34.90
CA TRP A 62 -13.89 -46.58 -36.19
C TRP A 62 -12.42 -46.93 -36.20
N TYR A 63 -12.00 -47.65 -37.26
CA TYR A 63 -10.62 -48.03 -37.56
C TYR A 63 -10.27 -47.61 -38.98
N TYR A 64 -8.99 -47.34 -39.21
CA TYR A 64 -8.46 -47.18 -40.55
C TYR A 64 -7.41 -48.24 -40.81
N PHE A 65 -7.55 -48.91 -41.94
CA PHE A 65 -6.63 -49.96 -42.36
C PHE A 65 -5.67 -49.43 -43.42
N ASP A 66 -4.35 -49.68 -43.23
CA ASP A 66 -3.33 -49.29 -44.20
C ASP A 66 -3.44 -50.08 -45.52
N GLY A 67 -2.55 -49.76 -46.49
CA GLY A 67 -2.56 -50.42 -47.80
C GLY A 67 -2.26 -51.92 -47.73
N ARG A 68 -1.71 -52.41 -46.63
CA ARG A 68 -1.46 -53.82 -46.37
C ARG A 68 -2.60 -54.53 -45.64
N GLY A 69 -3.53 -53.76 -45.09
CA GLY A 69 -4.65 -54.22 -44.32
C GLY A 69 -4.47 -54.28 -42.82
N TYR A 70 -3.45 -53.61 -42.26
CA TYR A 70 -3.26 -53.51 -40.83
C TYR A 70 -3.86 -52.24 -40.29
N ILE A 71 -4.37 -52.26 -39.05
CA ILE A 71 -4.90 -51.06 -38.41
C ILE A 71 -3.79 -50.05 -38.14
N ILE A 72 -4.15 -48.79 -38.32
CA ILE A 72 -3.35 -47.69 -37.83
C ILE A 72 -3.59 -47.51 -36.32
N HIS A 73 -2.57 -47.42 -35.51
CA HIS A 73 -2.67 -47.23 -34.06
C HIS A 73 -1.52 -46.38 -33.52
N SER A 74 -1.74 -45.78 -32.38
CA SER A 74 -0.76 -44.99 -31.62
C SER A 74 -0.08 -43.87 -32.44
N LYS A 75 -0.76 -43.30 -33.45
CA LYS A 75 -0.19 -42.27 -34.30
C LYS A 75 -1.22 -41.35 -34.94
N TRP A 76 -0.72 -40.24 -35.44
CA TRP A 76 -1.41 -39.33 -36.31
C TRP A 76 -1.45 -39.91 -37.74
N GLU A 77 -2.55 -39.66 -38.45
CA GLU A 77 -2.66 -39.99 -39.86
C GLU A 77 -3.44 -38.91 -40.60
N TYR A 78 -2.95 -38.49 -41.74
CA TYR A 78 -3.65 -37.56 -42.64
C TYR A 78 -4.41 -38.30 -43.72
N ILE A 79 -5.74 -38.22 -43.64
CA ILE A 79 -6.63 -38.99 -44.53
C ILE A 79 -7.64 -38.03 -45.15
N ASN A 80 -7.71 -38.00 -46.47
CA ASN A 80 -8.70 -37.21 -47.22
C ASN A 80 -8.82 -35.76 -46.81
N GLY A 81 -7.69 -35.07 -46.53
CA GLY A 81 -7.68 -33.66 -46.19
C GLY A 81 -7.81 -33.35 -44.71
N HIS A 82 -7.90 -34.33 -43.82
CA HIS A 82 -8.05 -34.14 -42.38
C HIS A 82 -7.04 -34.96 -41.60
N TRP A 83 -6.63 -34.42 -40.44
CA TRP A 83 -5.82 -35.12 -39.45
C TRP A 83 -6.69 -35.90 -38.49
N TYR A 84 -6.33 -37.17 -38.25
CA TYR A 84 -6.92 -38.09 -37.28
C TYR A 84 -5.88 -38.58 -36.31
N TYR A 85 -6.31 -38.99 -35.13
CA TYR A 85 -5.45 -39.68 -34.19
C TYR A 85 -6.04 -41.01 -33.79
N PHE A 86 -5.24 -42.06 -33.89
CA PHE A 86 -5.61 -43.40 -33.48
C PHE A 86 -4.93 -43.75 -32.17
N ASN A 87 -5.71 -44.21 -31.19
CA ASN A 87 -5.18 -44.60 -29.89
C ASN A 87 -4.40 -45.93 -29.96
N THR A 88 -3.91 -46.41 -28.82
CA THR A 88 -3.13 -47.68 -28.75
C THR A 88 -3.90 -48.91 -29.20
N SER A 89 -5.22 -48.90 -29.16
CA SER A 89 -6.09 -49.97 -29.62
C SER A 89 -6.52 -49.78 -31.09
N GLY A 90 -6.02 -48.77 -31.78
CA GLY A 90 -6.41 -48.45 -33.16
C GLY A 90 -7.74 -47.73 -33.31
N HIS A 91 -8.41 -47.37 -32.23
CA HIS A 91 -9.66 -46.61 -32.31
C HIS A 91 -9.38 -45.17 -32.71
N MET A 92 -10.18 -44.66 -33.67
CA MET A 92 -10.20 -43.24 -33.98
C MET A 92 -10.64 -42.42 -32.76
N THR A 93 -9.92 -41.38 -32.46
CA THR A 93 -10.31 -40.38 -31.43
C THR A 93 -11.37 -39.46 -32.03
N GLU A 94 -12.52 -39.32 -31.37
CA GLU A 94 -13.64 -38.52 -31.84
C GLU A 94 -14.35 -37.81 -30.67
N ASN A 95 -14.96 -36.64 -30.95
CA ASN A 95 -15.80 -35.86 -30.05
C ASN A 95 -15.16 -35.66 -28.66
N THR A 96 -13.87 -35.36 -28.60
CA THR A 96 -13.17 -35.24 -27.32
C THR A 96 -11.88 -34.43 -27.43
N TRP A 97 -11.48 -33.88 -26.27
CA TRP A 97 -10.14 -33.40 -26.07
C TRP A 97 -9.17 -34.56 -25.79
N LYS A 98 -8.02 -34.51 -26.44
CA LYS A 98 -6.98 -35.53 -26.25
C LYS A 98 -5.63 -34.87 -26.09
N MET A 99 -4.91 -35.21 -24.99
CA MET A 99 -3.52 -34.87 -24.84
C MET A 99 -2.67 -35.87 -25.63
N ILE A 100 -1.83 -35.35 -26.52
CA ILE A 100 -0.91 -36.12 -27.34
C ILE A 100 0.45 -35.47 -27.27
N GLY A 101 1.42 -36.16 -26.67
CA GLY A 101 2.64 -35.54 -26.20
C GLY A 101 2.34 -34.60 -25.05
N ASP A 102 2.78 -33.35 -25.16
CA ASP A 102 2.60 -32.26 -24.18
C ASP A 102 1.50 -31.27 -24.59
N LYS A 103 0.74 -31.54 -25.64
CA LYS A 103 -0.23 -30.64 -26.24
C LYS A 103 -1.65 -31.22 -26.24
N TRP A 104 -2.65 -30.35 -26.08
CA TRP A 104 -4.05 -30.70 -26.18
C TRP A 104 -4.59 -30.44 -27.59
N TYR A 105 -5.35 -31.40 -28.14
CA TYR A 105 -6.04 -31.33 -29.41
C TYR A 105 -7.51 -31.68 -29.22
N TYR A 106 -8.37 -31.12 -30.06
CA TYR A 106 -9.77 -31.49 -30.08
C TYR A 106 -10.16 -32.18 -31.41
N PHE A 107 -10.88 -33.25 -31.26
CA PHE A 107 -11.42 -34.02 -32.42
C PHE A 107 -12.93 -33.86 -32.45
N ASP A 108 -13.49 -33.55 -33.61
CA ASP A 108 -14.93 -33.44 -33.82
C ASP A 108 -15.63 -34.82 -33.82
N THR A 109 -16.94 -34.83 -34.02
CA THR A 109 -17.74 -36.07 -34.08
C THR A 109 -17.42 -36.99 -35.28
N LYS A 110 -16.65 -36.48 -36.25
CA LYS A 110 -16.14 -37.24 -37.38
C LYS A 110 -14.69 -37.69 -37.19
N GLY A 111 -14.09 -37.34 -36.05
CA GLY A 111 -12.70 -37.62 -35.75
C GLY A 111 -11.72 -36.65 -36.40
N HIS A 112 -12.17 -35.56 -37.02
CA HIS A 112 -11.28 -34.56 -37.59
C HIS A 112 -10.64 -33.72 -36.47
N MET A 113 -9.34 -33.59 -36.48
CA MET A 113 -8.63 -32.62 -35.62
C MET A 113 -9.07 -31.22 -36.04
N LEU A 114 -9.59 -30.43 -35.07
CA LEU A 114 -9.94 -29.03 -35.30
C LEU A 114 -8.71 -28.14 -35.22
N HIS A 115 -8.68 -27.08 -36.01
CA HIS A 115 -7.63 -26.05 -35.98
C HIS A 115 -8.21 -24.67 -36.34
N ASP A 116 -7.50 -23.62 -35.98
CA ASP A 116 -7.84 -22.21 -36.23
C ASP A 116 -9.26 -21.81 -35.79
N GLN A 117 -9.73 -22.33 -34.66
CA GLN A 117 -11.09 -22.05 -34.19
C GLN A 117 -11.27 -22.24 -32.66
N TRP A 118 -12.37 -21.72 -32.16
CA TRP A 118 -12.82 -21.94 -30.81
C TRP A 118 -13.52 -23.27 -30.62
N VAL A 119 -13.24 -23.91 -29.49
CA VAL A 119 -13.93 -25.10 -28.98
C VAL A 119 -14.36 -24.79 -27.53
N GLY A 120 -15.59 -24.30 -27.39
CA GLY A 120 -16.03 -23.72 -26.12
C GLY A 120 -15.18 -22.49 -25.74
N ASP A 121 -14.61 -22.50 -24.54
CA ASP A 121 -13.73 -21.41 -24.05
C ASP A 121 -12.25 -21.57 -24.48
N TYR A 122 -11.91 -22.54 -25.31
CA TYR A 122 -10.54 -22.86 -25.74
C TYR A 122 -10.33 -22.58 -27.22
N TYR A 123 -9.16 -22.08 -27.60
CA TYR A 123 -8.81 -21.89 -29.00
C TYR A 123 -7.78 -22.93 -29.45
N VAL A 124 -8.05 -23.65 -30.54
CA VAL A 124 -7.06 -24.48 -31.20
C VAL A 124 -6.41 -23.72 -32.34
N GLY A 125 -5.08 -23.64 -32.31
CA GLY A 125 -4.29 -22.87 -33.27
C GLY A 125 -4.17 -23.57 -34.64
N LYS A 126 -3.33 -22.96 -35.50
CA LYS A 126 -3.10 -23.46 -36.90
C LYS A 126 -2.64 -24.91 -36.96
N ASN A 127 -1.91 -25.37 -35.97
CA ASN A 127 -1.42 -26.74 -35.89
C ASN A 127 -2.37 -27.69 -35.15
N GLY A 128 -3.58 -27.19 -34.75
CA GLY A 128 -4.58 -27.94 -34.01
C GLY A 128 -4.33 -28.00 -32.50
N ASP A 129 -3.17 -27.60 -32.02
CA ASP A 129 -2.87 -27.57 -30.59
C ASP A 129 -3.58 -26.42 -29.87
N MET A 130 -4.07 -26.68 -28.66
CA MET A 130 -4.72 -25.68 -27.80
C MET A 130 -3.72 -24.59 -27.43
N LEU A 131 -4.08 -23.34 -27.71
CA LEU A 131 -3.27 -22.19 -27.37
C LEU A 131 -3.33 -21.91 -25.87
N LYS A 132 -2.20 -21.47 -25.30
CA LYS A 132 -2.04 -21.07 -23.89
C LYS A 132 -1.14 -19.84 -23.80
N ASN A 133 -1.38 -19.00 -22.80
CA ASN A 133 -0.57 -17.80 -22.52
C ASN A 133 -0.28 -16.99 -23.80
N THR A 134 -1.32 -16.66 -24.55
CA THR A 134 -1.13 -15.93 -25.80
C THR A 134 -2.41 -15.20 -26.24
N VAL A 135 -2.28 -14.36 -27.25
CA VAL A 135 -3.40 -13.71 -27.93
C VAL A 135 -3.75 -14.51 -29.19
N THR A 136 -5.01 -14.89 -29.32
CA THR A 136 -5.52 -15.62 -30.49
C THR A 136 -5.52 -14.75 -31.75
N PRO A 137 -5.58 -15.30 -32.94
CA PRO A 137 -5.67 -14.55 -34.21
C PRO A 137 -6.79 -13.51 -34.26
N ASP A 138 -7.89 -13.76 -33.56
CA ASP A 138 -9.07 -12.88 -33.49
C ASP A 138 -9.05 -11.95 -32.23
N ASN A 139 -7.87 -11.76 -31.63
CA ASN A 139 -7.59 -10.83 -30.54
C ASN A 139 -8.27 -11.15 -29.19
N TYR A 140 -8.43 -12.42 -28.86
CA TYR A 140 -8.78 -12.83 -27.51
C TYR A 140 -7.54 -13.35 -26.77
N VAL A 141 -7.50 -13.12 -25.46
CA VAL A 141 -6.42 -13.64 -24.61
C VAL A 141 -6.80 -14.99 -24.05
N VAL A 142 -5.90 -15.97 -24.14
CA VAL A 142 -6.04 -17.27 -23.47
C VAL A 142 -4.99 -17.41 -22.38
N GLY A 143 -5.41 -17.83 -21.20
CA GLY A 143 -4.57 -17.98 -20.01
C GLY A 143 -3.68 -19.24 -20.04
N GLY A 144 -2.97 -19.50 -18.94
CA GLY A 144 -2.11 -20.67 -18.79
C GLY A 144 -2.87 -22.01 -18.78
N ASP A 145 -4.15 -22.00 -18.46
CA ASP A 145 -5.05 -23.16 -18.55
C ASP A 145 -5.65 -23.34 -19.95
N GLY A 146 -5.37 -22.42 -20.88
CA GLY A 146 -5.88 -22.40 -22.25
C GLY A 146 -7.26 -21.79 -22.40
N LYS A 147 -7.94 -21.37 -21.31
CA LYS A 147 -9.25 -20.75 -21.40
C LYS A 147 -9.18 -19.28 -21.80
N TRP A 148 -10.23 -18.82 -22.46
CA TRP A 148 -10.43 -17.41 -22.70
C TRP A 148 -10.41 -16.62 -21.39
N ASP A 149 -9.46 -15.70 -21.30
CA ASP A 149 -9.34 -14.80 -20.16
C ASP A 149 -10.17 -13.52 -20.37
N LYS A 150 -11.34 -13.50 -19.76
CA LYS A 150 -12.34 -12.42 -19.91
C LYS A 150 -11.92 -11.11 -19.23
N ARG A 151 -10.79 -11.09 -18.50
CA ARG A 151 -10.25 -9.85 -17.90
C ARG A 151 -9.73 -8.89 -18.96
N PHE A 152 -9.33 -9.41 -20.13
CA PHE A 152 -8.75 -8.62 -21.21
C PHE A 152 -9.78 -8.37 -22.32
N SER A 153 -9.98 -7.08 -22.64
CA SER A 153 -10.80 -6.72 -23.80
C SER A 153 -10.07 -7.03 -25.12
N ARG A 154 -10.83 -7.29 -26.17
CA ARG A 154 -10.26 -7.46 -27.53
C ARG A 154 -9.48 -6.23 -27.99
N GLU A 155 -9.99 -5.04 -27.67
CA GLU A 155 -9.34 -3.78 -28.00
C GLU A 155 -7.97 -3.64 -27.33
N LEU A 156 -7.88 -3.99 -26.03
CA LEU A 156 -6.62 -4.00 -25.31
C LEU A 156 -5.63 -5.01 -25.88
N ALA A 157 -6.09 -6.23 -26.18
CA ALA A 157 -5.26 -7.27 -26.78
C ALA A 157 -4.76 -6.88 -28.18
N GLU A 158 -5.60 -6.25 -28.99
CA GLU A 158 -5.24 -5.75 -30.31
C GLU A 158 -4.20 -4.61 -30.22
N LYS A 159 -4.40 -3.66 -29.30
CA LYS A 159 -3.42 -2.58 -29.05
C LYS A 159 -2.07 -3.15 -28.61
N ALA A 160 -2.08 -4.10 -27.67
CA ALA A 160 -0.87 -4.74 -27.19
C ALA A 160 -0.13 -5.48 -28.32
N LYS A 161 -0.85 -6.29 -29.11
CA LYS A 161 -0.28 -7.05 -30.23
C LYS A 161 0.31 -6.17 -31.33
N ASN A 162 -0.36 -5.07 -31.66
CA ASN A 162 0.00 -4.25 -32.83
C ASN A 162 0.96 -3.10 -32.51
N ARG A 163 0.95 -2.59 -31.27
CA ARG A 163 1.67 -1.39 -30.87
C ARG A 163 2.77 -1.65 -29.85
N PHE A 164 2.59 -2.64 -28.99
CA PHE A 164 3.59 -2.99 -28.00
C PHE A 164 4.59 -3.97 -28.62
N ASN A 165 5.84 -3.59 -28.77
CA ASN A 165 6.90 -4.40 -29.36
C ASN A 165 8.10 -4.52 -28.42
N THR A 166 9.06 -5.35 -28.78
CA THR A 166 10.29 -5.57 -28.02
C THR A 166 11.10 -4.31 -27.74
N GLN A 167 10.92 -3.25 -28.52
CA GLN A 167 11.57 -1.96 -28.31
C GLN A 167 11.06 -1.29 -27.02
N TYR A 168 9.76 -1.38 -26.73
CA TYR A 168 9.20 -0.85 -25.50
C TYR A 168 9.61 -1.68 -24.27
N LEU A 169 9.74 -2.99 -24.42
CA LEU A 169 10.33 -3.84 -23.37
C LEU A 169 11.75 -3.42 -23.02
N ASN A 170 12.58 -3.12 -24.02
CA ASN A 170 13.94 -2.64 -23.80
C ASN A 170 13.96 -1.26 -23.10
N LEU A 171 13.03 -0.37 -23.39
CA LEU A 171 12.87 0.91 -22.67
C LEU A 171 12.46 0.69 -21.21
N TYR A 172 11.55 -0.23 -20.94
CA TYR A 172 11.18 -0.62 -19.58
C TYR A 172 12.39 -1.08 -18.76
N TYR A 173 13.32 -1.81 -19.38
CA TYR A 173 14.55 -2.27 -18.73
C TYR A 173 15.60 -1.17 -18.52
N SER A 174 15.65 -0.17 -19.39
CA SER A 174 16.69 0.85 -19.41
C SER A 174 16.26 2.19 -18.82
N ASP A 175 15.00 2.58 -18.99
CA ASP A 175 14.47 3.89 -18.60
C ASP A 175 12.94 3.83 -18.38
N HIS A 176 12.56 3.75 -17.11
CA HIS A 176 11.16 3.60 -16.71
C HIS A 176 10.29 4.80 -17.09
N SER A 177 10.85 6.02 -17.15
CA SER A 177 10.10 7.21 -17.53
C SER A 177 9.66 7.14 -18.99
N LYS A 178 10.56 6.70 -19.87
CA LYS A 178 10.25 6.49 -21.29
C LYS A 178 9.31 5.32 -21.53
N TYR A 179 9.39 4.28 -20.69
CA TYR A 179 8.44 3.17 -20.73
C TYR A 179 7.03 3.62 -20.38
N ALA A 180 6.87 4.39 -19.30
CA ALA A 180 5.58 4.93 -18.90
C ALA A 180 4.97 5.83 -19.97
N GLU A 181 5.78 6.68 -20.59
CA GLU A 181 5.37 7.51 -21.72
C GLU A 181 4.95 6.67 -22.92
N ALA A 182 5.73 5.66 -23.30
CA ALA A 182 5.40 4.72 -24.37
C ALA A 182 4.11 3.94 -24.08
N TYR A 183 3.90 3.56 -22.82
CA TYR A 183 2.70 2.90 -22.36
C TYR A 183 1.47 3.81 -22.48
N ASP A 184 1.53 5.04 -21.97
CA ASP A 184 0.45 6.02 -22.04
C ASP A 184 0.06 6.32 -23.51
N ILE A 185 1.05 6.42 -24.40
CA ILE A 185 0.83 6.59 -25.84
C ILE A 185 0.15 5.35 -26.45
N THR A 186 0.49 4.15 -25.97
CA THR A 186 -0.02 2.90 -26.53
C THR A 186 -1.42 2.58 -26.04
N PHE A 187 -1.67 2.70 -24.75
CA PHE A 187 -2.90 2.23 -24.09
C PHE A 187 -3.85 3.36 -23.64
N GLY A 188 -3.36 4.59 -23.52
CA GLY A 188 -4.19 5.81 -23.37
C GLY A 188 -4.99 5.96 -22.07
N ASN A 189 -4.88 5.02 -21.13
CA ASN A 189 -5.63 5.09 -19.87
C ASN A 189 -4.88 4.40 -18.71
N ARG A 190 -4.61 5.16 -17.67
CA ARG A 190 -3.87 4.71 -16.46
C ARG A 190 -4.61 3.67 -15.62
N GLY A 191 -5.95 3.59 -15.71
CA GLY A 191 -6.75 2.60 -14.98
C GLY A 191 -6.53 1.15 -15.42
N GLU A 192 -6.00 0.93 -16.62
CA GLU A 192 -5.75 -0.39 -17.20
C GLU A 192 -4.30 -0.88 -17.06
N TYR A 193 -3.44 -0.12 -16.38
CA TYR A 193 -2.00 -0.39 -16.31
C TYR A 193 -1.65 -1.80 -15.81
N ASN A 194 -2.25 -2.25 -14.69
CA ASN A 194 -2.01 -3.60 -14.15
C ASN A 194 -2.48 -4.70 -15.10
N THR A 195 -3.61 -4.48 -15.74
CA THR A 195 -4.18 -5.40 -16.73
C THR A 195 -3.28 -5.51 -17.96
N ALA A 196 -2.70 -4.38 -18.38
CA ALA A 196 -1.80 -4.36 -19.51
C ALA A 196 -0.43 -4.98 -19.21
N LEU A 197 0.13 -4.82 -18.01
CA LEU A 197 1.36 -5.53 -17.60
C LEU A 197 1.16 -7.05 -17.63
N GLN A 198 0.05 -7.56 -17.09
CA GLN A 198 -0.28 -8.97 -17.16
C GLN A 198 -0.43 -9.46 -18.60
N LEU A 199 -0.98 -8.62 -19.48
CA LEU A 199 -1.10 -8.94 -20.90
C LEU A 199 0.27 -8.97 -21.59
N ILE A 200 1.18 -8.07 -21.22
CA ILE A 200 2.55 -8.06 -21.74
C ILE A 200 3.29 -9.34 -21.35
N GLU A 201 3.16 -9.81 -20.11
CA GLU A 201 3.74 -11.09 -19.67
C GLU A 201 3.19 -12.29 -20.45
N ILE A 202 1.92 -12.23 -20.88
CA ILE A 202 1.31 -13.27 -21.70
C ILE A 202 1.83 -13.24 -23.15
N ILE A 203 1.98 -12.03 -23.72
CA ILE A 203 2.39 -11.86 -25.12
C ILE A 203 3.90 -12.07 -25.29
N TYR A 204 4.67 -11.67 -24.28
CA TYR A 204 6.13 -11.71 -24.28
C TYR A 204 6.63 -12.56 -23.11
N PRO A 205 6.66 -13.90 -23.25
CA PRO A 205 7.05 -14.82 -22.17
C PRO A 205 8.51 -14.65 -21.70
N GLU A 206 9.35 -13.97 -22.48
CA GLU A 206 10.69 -13.55 -22.06
C GLU A 206 10.70 -12.42 -21.02
N TYR A 207 9.55 -11.77 -20.80
CA TYR A 207 9.40 -10.77 -19.77
C TYR A 207 9.39 -11.45 -18.39
N ASN A 208 10.36 -11.12 -17.55
CA ASN A 208 10.46 -11.60 -16.19
C ASN A 208 10.27 -10.46 -15.20
N ALA A 209 9.09 -10.37 -14.62
CA ALA A 209 8.73 -9.33 -13.66
C ALA A 209 9.65 -9.32 -12.42
N VAL A 210 10.09 -10.50 -11.94
CA VAL A 210 11.00 -10.60 -10.80
C VAL A 210 12.38 -10.04 -11.14
N ASP A 211 12.93 -10.34 -12.33
CA ASP A 211 14.21 -9.79 -12.77
C ASP A 211 14.16 -8.27 -12.96
N ASN A 212 13.03 -7.75 -13.40
CA ASN A 212 12.81 -6.31 -13.49
C ASN A 212 12.71 -5.66 -12.10
N ALA A 213 11.98 -6.28 -11.18
CA ALA A 213 11.93 -5.84 -9.79
C ALA A 213 13.35 -5.86 -9.16
N LYS A 214 14.18 -6.88 -9.43
CA LYS A 214 15.60 -6.90 -8.99
C LYS A 214 16.39 -5.72 -9.52
N ARG A 215 16.24 -5.37 -10.81
CA ARG A 215 16.92 -4.20 -11.39
C ARG A 215 16.44 -2.90 -10.75
N ALA A 216 15.14 -2.76 -10.56
CA ALA A 216 14.55 -1.60 -9.89
C ALA A 216 15.09 -1.45 -8.46
N ILE A 217 15.16 -2.53 -7.70
CA ILE A 217 15.75 -2.56 -6.35
C ILE A 217 17.25 -2.17 -6.39
N LYS A 218 18.03 -2.74 -7.31
CA LYS A 218 19.47 -2.41 -7.46
C LYS A 218 19.66 -0.92 -7.78
N ASN A 219 18.86 -0.36 -8.69
CA ASN A 219 18.90 1.06 -9.02
C ASN A 219 18.52 1.94 -7.83
N MET A 220 17.51 1.53 -7.08
CA MET A 220 17.08 2.23 -5.85
C MET A 220 18.19 2.20 -4.80
N ILE A 221 18.81 1.04 -4.55
CA ILE A 221 19.96 0.90 -3.63
C ILE A 221 21.12 1.80 -4.09
N GLY A 222 21.43 1.83 -5.38
CA GLY A 222 22.49 2.68 -5.92
C GLY A 222 22.23 4.18 -5.73
N LYS A 223 20.97 4.62 -5.83
CA LYS A 223 20.58 6.00 -5.52
C LYS A 223 20.68 6.30 -4.01
N MET A 224 20.23 5.38 -3.18
CA MET A 224 20.30 5.50 -1.71
C MET A 224 21.72 5.56 -1.17
N ASP A 225 22.67 4.87 -1.81
CA ASP A 225 24.09 4.88 -1.43
C ASP A 225 24.83 6.15 -1.89
N ASN A 226 24.15 7.07 -2.59
CA ASN A 226 24.70 8.36 -2.95
C ASN A 226 24.65 9.31 -1.74
N ASP A 227 25.82 9.56 -1.12
CA ASP A 227 25.92 10.43 0.06
C ASP A 227 25.65 11.92 -0.22
N ASN A 228 25.53 12.32 -1.48
CA ASN A 228 25.26 13.71 -1.88
C ASN A 228 23.81 14.15 -1.64
N ASN A 229 22.90 13.23 -1.39
CA ASN A 229 21.50 13.55 -1.06
C ASN A 229 21.11 12.94 0.29
N PRO A 230 21.09 13.71 1.38
CA PRO A 230 20.72 13.21 2.70
C PRO A 230 19.26 12.73 2.79
N TYR A 231 18.41 13.11 1.84
CA TYR A 231 17.00 12.76 1.81
C TYR A 231 16.71 11.45 1.06
N ASP A 232 17.69 10.89 0.34
CA ASP A 232 17.58 9.61 -0.37
C ASP A 232 17.85 8.43 0.57
N TRP A 233 16.92 8.13 1.45
CA TRP A 233 16.96 6.93 2.30
C TRP A 233 15.63 6.17 2.23
N MET A 234 15.69 4.85 2.37
CA MET A 234 14.51 4.00 2.40
C MET A 234 14.73 2.78 3.29
N SER A 235 13.68 2.37 4.02
CA SER A 235 13.62 1.04 4.62
C SER A 235 13.26 -0.02 3.58
N LYS A 236 13.43 -1.30 3.93
CA LYS A 236 12.96 -2.40 3.07
C LYS A 236 11.45 -2.29 2.82
N ASP A 237 10.66 -2.01 3.86
CA ASP A 237 9.22 -1.89 3.77
C ASP A 237 8.79 -0.70 2.91
N LEU A 238 9.43 0.45 3.05
CA LEU A 238 9.17 1.62 2.20
C LEU A 238 9.56 1.33 0.74
N SER A 239 10.66 0.61 0.51
CA SER A 239 11.07 0.18 -0.83
C SER A 239 10.03 -0.73 -1.48
N ILE A 240 9.48 -1.69 -0.72
CA ILE A 240 8.41 -2.55 -1.20
C ILE A 240 7.16 -1.71 -1.54
N ARG A 241 6.74 -0.83 -0.63
CA ARG A 241 5.59 0.06 -0.86
C ARG A 241 5.78 0.96 -2.09
N THR A 242 6.97 1.52 -2.27
CA THR A 242 7.28 2.37 -3.43
C THR A 242 7.22 1.58 -4.74
N LEU A 243 7.76 0.35 -4.78
CA LEU A 243 7.75 -0.49 -5.97
C LEU A 243 6.38 -1.08 -6.30
N THR A 244 5.51 -1.21 -5.30
CA THR A 244 4.14 -1.74 -5.46
C THR A 244 3.08 -0.66 -5.57
N ALA A 245 3.40 0.58 -5.18
CA ALA A 245 2.48 1.69 -5.26
C ALA A 245 2.61 2.40 -6.62
N TRP A 246 1.47 2.88 -7.10
CA TRP A 246 1.46 3.84 -8.19
C TRP A 246 1.95 5.21 -7.66
N HIS A 247 3.10 5.65 -8.10
CA HIS A 247 3.54 7.02 -7.88
C HIS A 247 3.52 7.80 -9.21
N VAL A 248 2.75 8.90 -9.20
CA VAL A 248 2.91 9.97 -10.18
C VAL A 248 3.79 11.01 -9.49
N ASP A 249 5.00 11.23 -9.99
CA ASP A 249 5.82 12.35 -9.53
C ASP A 249 5.24 13.69 -9.98
N THR A 250 5.78 14.78 -9.46
CA THR A 250 5.37 16.16 -9.82
C THR A 250 5.53 16.48 -11.30
N ASN A 251 6.26 15.66 -12.06
CA ASN A 251 6.51 15.78 -13.49
C ASN A 251 5.69 14.80 -14.32
N ASN A 252 4.68 14.15 -13.75
CA ASN A 252 3.81 13.18 -14.42
C ASN A 252 4.50 11.86 -14.87
N HIS A 253 5.66 11.52 -14.29
CA HIS A 253 6.31 10.24 -14.56
C HIS A 253 5.75 9.16 -13.65
N SER A 254 5.14 8.13 -14.21
CA SER A 254 4.69 6.95 -13.47
C SER A 254 5.88 6.04 -13.20
N SER A 255 6.08 5.65 -11.94
CA SER A 255 7.12 4.72 -11.56
C SER A 255 6.52 3.46 -10.90
N TYR A 256 7.02 2.33 -11.31
CA TYR A 256 6.91 0.98 -10.75
C TYR A 256 5.52 0.51 -10.27
N MET A 257 5.02 -0.56 -10.86
CA MET A 257 3.89 -1.33 -10.34
C MET A 257 4.19 -2.82 -10.47
N PHE A 258 4.98 -3.31 -9.53
CA PHE A 258 5.14 -4.74 -9.36
C PHE A 258 4.09 -5.25 -8.36
N SER A 259 3.71 -6.50 -8.46
CA SER A 259 2.95 -7.14 -7.38
C SER A 259 3.83 -7.26 -6.12
N GLN A 260 3.18 -7.31 -4.96
CA GLN A 260 3.90 -7.48 -3.70
C GLN A 260 4.69 -8.79 -3.66
N GLU A 261 4.21 -9.81 -4.34
CA GLU A 261 4.83 -11.14 -4.44
C GLU A 261 6.10 -11.10 -5.28
N GLU A 262 6.07 -10.43 -6.43
CA GLU A 262 7.23 -10.23 -7.30
C GLU A 262 8.33 -9.44 -6.60
N VAL A 263 7.99 -8.35 -5.92
CA VAL A 263 8.96 -7.54 -5.19
C VAL A 263 9.58 -8.32 -4.03
N LYS A 264 8.78 -9.06 -3.25
CA LYS A 264 9.30 -9.91 -2.17
C LYS A 264 10.24 -10.97 -2.70
N LYS A 265 9.86 -11.68 -3.77
CA LYS A 265 10.68 -12.68 -4.42
C LYS A 265 11.98 -12.08 -4.96
N ALA A 266 11.92 -10.88 -5.55
CA ALA A 266 13.10 -10.16 -6.02
C ALA A 266 14.06 -9.82 -4.87
N PHE A 267 13.57 -9.37 -3.72
CA PHE A 267 14.37 -9.15 -2.52
C PHE A 267 15.00 -10.45 -1.99
N ASP A 268 14.25 -11.54 -1.98
CA ASP A 268 14.74 -12.84 -1.51
C ASP A 268 15.88 -13.34 -2.41
N GLU A 269 15.71 -13.28 -3.72
CA GLU A 269 16.76 -13.64 -4.67
C GLU A 269 17.99 -12.72 -4.57
N LEU A 270 17.79 -11.40 -4.43
CA LEU A 270 18.88 -10.45 -4.25
C LEU A 270 19.64 -10.62 -2.95
N SER A 271 19.02 -11.20 -1.91
CA SER A 271 19.72 -11.48 -0.63
C SER A 271 20.92 -12.40 -0.78
N HIS A 272 20.98 -13.21 -1.82
CA HIS A 272 22.12 -14.06 -2.17
C HIS A 272 23.25 -13.30 -2.88
N GLU A 273 22.94 -12.14 -3.48
CA GLU A 273 23.90 -11.31 -4.23
C GLU A 273 24.38 -10.10 -3.43
N ILE A 274 23.53 -9.54 -2.61
CA ILE A 274 23.74 -8.28 -1.86
C ILE A 274 23.43 -8.50 -0.39
N ASN A 275 24.30 -7.99 0.49
CA ASN A 275 24.02 -7.98 1.93
C ASN A 275 22.96 -6.92 2.26
N LEU A 276 21.69 -7.25 1.97
CA LEU A 276 20.54 -6.36 2.18
C LEU A 276 20.39 -5.87 3.64
N PRO A 277 20.60 -6.69 4.68
CA PRO A 277 20.57 -6.22 6.06
C PRO A 277 21.56 -5.07 6.30
N LYS A 278 22.79 -5.19 5.78
CA LYS A 278 23.80 -4.11 5.90
C LYS A 278 23.40 -2.85 5.13
N VAL A 279 22.73 -3.01 3.97
CA VAL A 279 22.20 -1.86 3.22
C VAL A 279 21.18 -1.11 4.06
N PHE A 280 20.16 -1.77 4.59
CA PHE A 280 19.09 -1.11 5.34
C PHE A 280 19.53 -0.60 6.71
N GLN A 281 20.52 -1.22 7.35
CA GLN A 281 21.19 -0.65 8.52
C GLN A 281 21.83 0.72 8.22
N ARG A 282 22.55 0.85 7.07
CA ARG A 282 23.09 2.16 6.65
C ARG A 282 21.99 3.18 6.37
N GLN A 283 20.89 2.75 5.77
CA GLN A 283 19.75 3.63 5.51
C GLN A 283 19.10 4.14 6.81
N ALA A 284 18.95 3.31 7.82
CA ALA A 284 18.45 3.73 9.13
C ALA A 284 19.37 4.77 9.80
N ILE A 285 20.70 4.59 9.68
CA ILE A 285 21.70 5.56 10.16
C ILE A 285 21.54 6.90 9.42
N LYS A 286 21.41 6.87 8.10
CA LYS A 286 21.25 8.06 7.26
C LYS A 286 19.95 8.79 7.59
N ALA A 287 18.85 8.06 7.71
CA ALA A 287 17.56 8.59 8.13
C ALA A 287 17.64 9.26 9.51
N LEU A 288 18.24 8.59 10.50
CA LEU A 288 18.38 9.14 11.84
C LEU A 288 19.19 10.44 11.87
N LYS A 289 20.29 10.51 11.12
CA LYS A 289 21.09 11.75 11.00
C LYS A 289 20.29 12.90 10.40
N MET A 290 19.51 12.61 9.34
CA MET A 290 18.68 13.60 8.67
C MET A 290 17.58 14.13 9.59
N ILE A 291 16.84 13.24 10.26
CA ILE A 291 15.76 13.67 11.15
C ILE A 291 16.30 14.39 12.39
N ASP A 292 17.48 14.03 12.90
CA ASP A 292 18.12 14.72 14.02
C ASP A 292 18.48 16.16 13.65
N SER A 293 19.03 16.37 12.44
CA SER A 293 19.37 17.71 11.97
C SER A 293 18.17 18.64 11.73
N SER A 294 16.97 18.08 11.57
CA SER A 294 15.75 18.84 11.22
C SER A 294 14.72 18.90 12.34
N MET A 295 14.56 17.83 13.11
CA MET A 295 13.46 17.71 14.06
C MET A 295 13.83 18.03 15.50
N HIS A 296 15.09 17.80 15.92
CA HIS A 296 15.58 18.05 17.26
C HIS A 296 14.61 17.58 18.35
N THR A 297 14.33 16.29 18.41
CA THR A 297 13.32 15.74 19.32
C THR A 297 13.89 14.59 20.18
N SER A 298 13.02 13.93 20.96
CA SER A 298 13.41 12.82 21.83
C SER A 298 13.71 11.53 21.08
N LYS A 299 14.42 10.61 21.74
CA LYS A 299 14.66 9.26 21.25
C LYS A 299 13.35 8.55 20.89
N THR A 300 12.35 8.63 21.76
CA THR A 300 11.03 8.01 21.55
C THR A 300 10.35 8.49 20.28
N GLN A 301 10.43 9.79 19.98
CA GLN A 301 9.87 10.36 18.76
C GLN A 301 10.63 9.89 17.50
N TYR A 302 11.95 9.79 17.56
CA TYR A 302 12.75 9.27 16.46
C TYR A 302 12.48 7.76 16.22
N GLU A 303 12.39 6.96 17.29
CA GLU A 303 12.03 5.54 17.20
C GLU A 303 10.67 5.37 16.53
N ARG A 304 9.69 6.17 16.94
CA ARG A 304 8.37 6.17 16.33
C ARG A 304 8.43 6.54 14.85
N TYR A 305 9.08 7.63 14.50
CA TYR A 305 9.22 8.07 13.11
C TYR A 305 9.87 7.00 12.23
N LEU A 306 10.99 6.45 12.64
CA LEU A 306 11.69 5.41 11.88
C LEU A 306 10.83 4.13 11.74
N SER A 307 10.12 3.75 12.80
CA SER A 307 9.22 2.59 12.78
C SER A 307 8.04 2.79 11.82
N GLU A 308 7.41 3.98 11.81
CA GLU A 308 6.33 4.36 10.90
C GLU A 308 6.80 4.34 9.43
N HIS A 309 8.09 4.59 9.19
CA HIS A 309 8.73 4.49 7.88
C HIS A 309 9.28 3.09 7.56
N GLY A 310 8.94 2.08 8.38
CA GLY A 310 9.17 0.67 8.10
C GLY A 310 10.58 0.16 8.42
N PHE A 311 11.36 0.88 9.24
CA PHE A 311 12.60 0.33 9.78
C PHE A 311 12.31 -0.65 10.93
N THR A 312 13.06 -1.73 10.97
CA THR A 312 12.97 -2.74 12.03
C THR A 312 13.59 -2.23 13.34
N LYS A 313 13.19 -2.83 14.46
CA LYS A 313 13.81 -2.50 15.78
C LYS A 313 15.33 -2.70 15.80
N GLU A 314 15.83 -3.70 15.09
CA GLU A 314 17.27 -3.98 14.99
C GLU A 314 18.00 -2.86 14.24
N GLU A 315 17.47 -2.43 13.10
CA GLU A 315 18.02 -1.32 12.32
C GLU A 315 18.00 -0.01 13.09
N ILE A 316 16.90 0.29 13.80
CA ILE A 316 16.75 1.45 14.64
C ILE A 316 17.78 1.44 15.79
N ASN A 317 17.89 0.32 16.51
CA ASN A 317 18.86 0.18 17.60
C ASN A 317 20.30 0.35 17.11
N ASN A 318 20.63 -0.25 15.96
CA ASN A 318 21.95 -0.08 15.36
C ASN A 318 22.23 1.36 14.97
N ALA A 319 21.23 2.09 14.45
CA ALA A 319 21.36 3.49 14.12
C ALA A 319 21.68 4.33 15.37
N PHE A 320 20.95 4.15 16.49
CA PHE A 320 21.21 4.84 17.75
C PHE A 320 22.56 4.47 18.39
N ASN A 321 23.02 3.23 18.21
CA ASN A 321 24.35 2.84 18.70
C ASN A 321 25.48 3.51 17.90
N THR A 322 25.22 3.83 16.64
CA THR A 322 26.19 4.40 15.70
C THR A 322 26.17 5.93 15.75
N VAL A 323 24.98 6.54 15.75
CA VAL A 323 24.80 8.00 15.79
C VAL A 323 24.72 8.45 17.24
N LYS A 324 25.67 9.29 17.64
CA LYS A 324 25.68 9.89 19.00
C LYS A 324 24.87 11.16 18.98
N ILE A 325 23.67 11.11 19.58
CA ILE A 325 22.74 12.23 19.66
C ILE A 325 22.81 12.82 21.07
N ASP A 326 22.93 14.14 21.18
CA ASP A 326 22.79 14.87 22.44
C ASP A 326 21.30 15.22 22.64
N PHE A 327 20.55 14.32 23.26
CA PHE A 327 19.13 14.55 23.54
C PHE A 327 18.88 15.71 24.51
N ALA A 328 19.82 16.05 25.38
CA ALA A 328 19.71 17.23 26.23
C ALA A 328 19.82 18.52 25.38
N HIS A 329 20.67 18.53 24.34
CA HIS A 329 20.71 19.64 23.39
C HIS A 329 19.40 19.75 22.61
N ASN A 330 18.83 18.62 22.14
CA ASN A 330 17.53 18.62 21.47
C ASN A 330 16.42 19.15 22.40
N ALA A 331 16.43 18.75 23.66
CA ALA A 331 15.51 19.28 24.69
C ALA A 331 15.69 20.77 24.90
N GLN A 332 16.94 21.28 24.92
CA GLN A 332 17.26 22.72 25.00
C GLN A 332 16.64 23.48 23.82
N LEU A 333 16.81 22.99 22.57
CA LEU A 333 16.26 23.63 21.38
C LEU A 333 14.73 23.68 21.41
N LYS A 334 14.09 22.59 21.86
CA LYS A 334 12.62 22.56 22.03
C LYS A 334 12.15 23.51 23.10
N ALA A 335 12.87 23.58 24.22
CA ALA A 335 12.55 24.51 25.31
C ALA A 335 12.72 25.99 24.91
N THR A 336 13.73 26.33 24.12
CA THR A 336 13.95 27.71 23.64
C THR A 336 12.70 28.25 22.93
N THR A 337 12.10 27.49 22.06
CA THR A 337 10.89 27.90 21.31
C THR A 337 9.71 28.15 22.27
N ASN A 338 9.61 27.41 23.36
CA ASN A 338 8.48 27.46 24.28
C ASN A 338 8.66 28.54 25.38
N CYS A 339 9.87 28.79 25.82
CA CYS A 339 10.14 29.76 26.92
C CYS A 339 9.89 31.22 26.51
N THR A 340 10.03 31.54 25.23
CA THR A 340 9.86 32.91 24.72
C THR A 340 8.39 33.29 24.45
N THR A 341 7.48 32.32 24.43
CA THR A 341 6.08 32.51 24.02
C THR A 341 5.05 32.19 25.09
N CYS A 342 5.44 31.58 26.21
CA CYS A 342 4.51 31.08 27.24
C CYS A 342 4.89 31.58 28.64
N SER A 343 3.90 31.67 29.53
CA SER A 343 4.07 32.00 30.96
C SER A 343 4.52 30.79 31.80
N ASP A 344 5.38 29.93 31.25
CA ASP A 344 5.78 28.68 31.88
C ASP A 344 6.86 28.86 32.95
N SER A 345 6.76 28.09 34.03
CA SER A 345 7.84 27.89 34.98
C SER A 345 8.89 26.92 34.41
N LYS A 346 10.03 26.83 35.08
CA LYS A 346 11.06 25.83 34.79
C LYS A 346 10.48 24.41 34.83
N GLU A 347 9.70 24.09 35.87
CA GLU A 347 9.11 22.78 36.06
C GLU A 347 8.04 22.47 35.01
N SER A 348 7.17 23.43 34.67
CA SER A 348 6.16 23.22 33.63
C SER A 348 6.79 23.00 32.25
N THR A 349 7.91 23.70 31.96
CA THR A 349 8.70 23.49 30.74
C THR A 349 9.28 22.06 30.71
N ILE A 350 9.86 21.59 31.81
CA ILE A 350 10.37 20.23 31.95
C ILE A 350 9.25 19.21 31.74
N GLN A 351 8.09 19.40 32.40
CA GLN A 351 6.96 18.48 32.25
C GLN A 351 6.44 18.43 30.83
N ARG A 352 6.40 19.54 30.10
CA ARG A 352 6.02 19.62 28.71
C ARG A 352 6.99 18.84 27.82
N LEU A 353 8.29 18.95 28.06
CA LEU A 353 9.30 18.17 27.33
C LEU A 353 9.14 16.67 27.57
N VAL A 354 8.86 16.28 28.83
CA VAL A 354 8.65 14.86 29.16
C VAL A 354 7.34 14.32 28.58
N LYS A 355 6.21 14.97 28.90
CA LYS A 355 4.87 14.46 28.54
C LYS A 355 4.51 14.71 27.07
N GLY A 356 4.89 15.86 26.52
CA GLY A 356 4.54 16.29 25.17
C GLY A 356 5.51 15.79 24.10
N TYR A 357 6.81 15.81 24.38
CA TYR A 357 7.85 15.46 23.41
C TYR A 357 8.53 14.12 23.71
N GLY A 358 8.24 13.46 24.85
CA GLY A 358 8.77 12.14 25.19
C GLY A 358 10.26 12.10 25.57
N PHE A 359 10.84 13.22 25.98
CA PHE A 359 12.17 13.22 26.59
C PHE A 359 12.16 12.53 27.95
N THR A 360 13.26 11.94 28.34
CA THR A 360 13.42 11.52 29.73
C THR A 360 13.48 12.72 30.63
N ARG A 361 13.11 12.57 31.92
CA ARG A 361 13.20 13.66 32.92
C ARG A 361 14.59 14.26 32.98
N LYS A 362 15.62 13.42 32.96
CA LYS A 362 17.01 13.81 32.98
C LYS A 362 17.40 14.68 31.78
N GLU A 363 17.05 14.24 30.56
CA GLU A 363 17.32 15.01 29.33
C GLU A 363 16.63 16.38 29.36
N ALA A 364 15.35 16.39 29.78
CA ALA A 364 14.57 17.62 29.89
C ALA A 364 15.17 18.61 30.91
N GLU A 365 15.53 18.13 32.10
CA GLU A 365 16.18 18.95 33.15
C GLU A 365 17.53 19.53 32.68
N GLU A 366 18.35 18.65 32.07
CA GLU A 366 19.66 19.10 31.57
C GLU A 366 19.48 20.10 30.41
N GLY A 367 18.56 19.86 29.49
CA GLY A 367 18.24 20.76 28.36
C GLY A 367 17.74 22.11 28.84
N VAL A 368 16.83 22.15 29.82
CA VAL A 368 16.30 23.39 30.38
C VAL A 368 17.40 24.15 31.19
N ASN A 369 18.26 23.43 31.90
CA ASN A 369 19.39 24.07 32.62
C ASN A 369 20.39 24.72 31.65
N ARG A 370 20.61 24.12 30.46
CA ARG A 370 21.50 24.71 29.44
C ARG A 370 20.94 25.98 28.79
N LEU A 371 19.65 26.32 28.97
CA LEU A 371 19.08 27.57 28.46
C LEU A 371 19.69 28.81 29.13
N ASN A 372 20.12 28.70 30.38
CA ASN A 372 20.52 29.82 31.19
C ASN A 372 19.47 30.96 31.18
N TYR A 373 18.19 30.60 31.25
CA TYR A 373 17.04 31.49 31.16
C TYR A 373 16.47 31.79 32.54
N ASP A 374 16.20 33.06 32.83
CA ASP A 374 15.51 33.46 34.04
C ASP A 374 14.00 33.33 33.91
N PHE A 375 13.44 32.22 34.41
CA PHE A 375 12.00 31.95 34.36
C PHE A 375 11.18 32.95 35.19
N LYS A 376 11.78 33.73 36.10
CA LYS A 376 11.07 34.83 36.81
C LYS A 376 10.57 35.90 35.85
N ILE A 377 11.17 36.04 34.66
CA ILE A 377 10.63 36.90 33.58
C ILE A 377 9.22 36.49 33.18
N ASN A 378 8.99 35.20 32.98
CA ASN A 378 7.66 34.67 32.63
C ASN A 378 6.67 34.89 33.77
N LEU A 379 7.12 34.72 35.02
CA LEU A 379 6.30 34.96 36.21
C LEU A 379 5.91 36.43 36.32
N ARG A 380 6.88 37.38 36.14
CA ARG A 380 6.59 38.82 36.11
C ARG A 380 5.54 39.15 35.05
N ASN A 381 5.76 38.70 33.81
CA ASN A 381 4.82 38.96 32.71
C ASN A 381 3.41 38.40 33.01
N PHE A 382 3.36 37.22 33.63
CA PHE A 382 2.07 36.60 34.00
C PHE A 382 1.38 37.40 35.12
N ILE A 383 2.09 37.80 36.18
CA ILE A 383 1.56 38.60 37.28
C ILE A 383 1.12 39.96 36.77
N GLU A 384 1.94 40.63 35.98
CA GLU A 384 1.65 41.95 35.41
C GLU A 384 0.40 41.93 34.53
N GLY A 385 0.29 40.97 33.66
CA GLY A 385 -0.86 40.83 32.73
C GLY A 385 -2.18 40.45 33.43
N ASN A 386 -2.11 39.76 34.58
CA ASN A 386 -3.30 39.21 35.22
C ASN A 386 -3.67 39.81 36.59
N PHE A 387 -2.67 40.20 37.38
CA PHE A 387 -2.93 40.47 38.81
C PHE A 387 -2.49 41.86 39.30
N THR A 388 -1.92 42.72 38.50
CA THR A 388 -1.56 44.07 38.95
C THR A 388 -2.72 45.06 39.01
N THR A 389 -3.76 44.86 38.16
CA THR A 389 -4.94 45.71 38.12
C THR A 389 -5.91 45.35 39.24
N THR A 390 -6.31 46.33 40.04
CA THR A 390 -7.35 46.19 41.03
C THR A 390 -8.68 46.62 40.43
N ASN A 391 -9.61 45.68 40.22
CA ASN A 391 -10.91 45.92 39.66
C ASN A 391 -11.94 44.86 40.13
N ALA A 392 -13.17 44.98 39.72
CA ALA A 392 -14.25 44.05 40.10
C ALA A 392 -14.24 42.68 39.38
N THR A 393 -13.19 42.39 38.55
CA THR A 393 -13.01 41.08 37.97
C THR A 393 -12.53 40.06 39.00
N TRP A 394 -12.63 38.77 38.66
CA TRP A 394 -12.12 37.73 39.54
C TRP A 394 -10.63 37.95 39.89
N ALA A 395 -9.79 38.17 38.90
CA ALA A 395 -8.36 38.33 39.06
C ALA A 395 -7.99 39.64 39.82
N GLY A 396 -8.79 40.70 39.68
CA GLY A 396 -8.57 41.99 40.31
C GLY A 396 -9.11 42.11 41.73
N SER A 397 -9.76 41.07 42.28
CA SER A 397 -10.42 41.06 43.60
C SER A 397 -10.10 39.83 44.46
N ILE A 398 -8.91 39.22 44.30
CA ILE A 398 -8.41 38.08 45.10
C ILE A 398 -7.23 38.45 45.97
N SER A 399 -7.02 37.67 47.05
CA SER A 399 -5.94 37.89 48.00
C SER A 399 -4.56 37.52 47.46
N LYS A 400 -3.50 37.95 48.15
CA LYS A 400 -2.13 37.56 47.88
C LYS A 400 -1.94 36.06 47.93
N GLU A 401 -2.45 35.41 48.96
CA GLU A 401 -2.32 33.96 49.15
C GLU A 401 -3.10 33.19 48.10
N PHE A 402 -4.22 33.72 47.62
CA PHE A 402 -4.98 33.08 46.53
C PHE A 402 -4.23 33.15 45.18
N ILE A 403 -3.58 34.27 44.89
CA ILE A 403 -2.71 34.42 43.71
C ILE A 403 -1.57 33.42 43.78
N ILE A 404 -0.89 33.33 44.94
CA ILE A 404 0.24 32.42 45.16
C ILE A 404 -0.23 30.97 44.93
N ASP A 405 -1.32 30.56 45.59
CA ASP A 405 -1.89 29.22 45.46
C ASP A 405 -2.25 28.88 43.97
N HIS A 406 -2.84 29.86 43.29
CA HIS A 406 -3.19 29.70 41.87
C HIS A 406 -1.95 29.49 40.98
N ILE A 407 -0.92 30.28 41.14
CA ILE A 407 0.31 30.22 40.35
C ILE A 407 1.09 28.93 40.63
N VAL A 408 1.26 28.61 41.92
CA VAL A 408 1.97 27.40 42.35
C VAL A 408 1.29 26.13 41.80
N ARG A 409 -0.03 26.04 41.94
CA ARG A 409 -0.77 24.83 41.51
C ARG A 409 -0.90 24.67 39.99
N ASN A 410 -1.11 25.78 39.28
CA ASN A 410 -1.45 25.71 37.86
C ASN A 410 -0.24 25.95 36.94
N LEU A 411 0.73 26.74 37.37
CA LEU A 411 1.92 27.09 36.57
C LEU A 411 3.21 26.47 37.12
N LEU A 412 3.15 25.82 38.29
CA LEU A 412 4.26 25.08 38.88
C LEU A 412 5.52 25.94 39.16
N PHE A 413 5.32 27.22 39.51
CA PHE A 413 6.41 28.03 40.08
C PHE A 413 6.60 27.65 41.54
N GLU A 414 7.82 27.80 42.03
CA GLU A 414 8.11 27.67 43.47
C GLU A 414 7.43 28.80 44.24
N GLU A 415 6.85 28.46 45.40
CA GLU A 415 6.12 29.44 46.23
C GLU A 415 7.01 30.65 46.61
N SER A 416 8.28 30.39 46.93
CA SER A 416 9.27 31.43 47.26
C SER A 416 9.48 32.41 46.10
N GLU A 417 9.56 31.92 44.86
CA GLU A 417 9.68 32.77 43.66
C GLU A 417 8.44 33.64 43.46
N VAL A 418 7.25 33.05 43.64
CA VAL A 418 6.00 33.80 43.51
C VAL A 418 5.89 34.88 44.55
N ARG A 419 6.23 34.61 45.81
CA ARG A 419 6.26 35.60 46.91
C ARG A 419 7.25 36.72 46.65
N GLU A 420 8.44 36.40 46.17
CA GLU A 420 9.48 37.35 45.80
C GLU A 420 8.99 38.29 44.70
N VAL A 421 8.50 37.75 43.58
CA VAL A 421 8.03 38.57 42.45
C VAL A 421 6.78 39.38 42.79
N LEU A 422 5.82 38.82 43.55
CA LEU A 422 4.65 39.59 44.01
C LEU A 422 5.00 40.76 44.91
N ALA A 423 6.14 40.70 45.66
CA ALA A 423 6.57 41.80 46.48
C ALA A 423 7.15 42.98 45.66
N GLU A 424 7.48 42.79 44.40
CA GLU A 424 7.90 43.84 43.47
C GLU A 424 6.76 44.80 43.12
N TYR A 425 5.47 44.34 43.29
CA TYR A 425 4.29 45.11 42.90
C TYR A 425 3.56 45.70 44.11
N ASN A 426 3.20 46.96 44.01
CA ASN A 426 2.41 47.65 45.06
C ASN A 426 0.91 47.38 44.85
N ILE A 427 0.43 46.19 45.24
CA ILE A 427 -0.96 45.77 45.07
C ILE A 427 -1.75 46.12 46.34
N ASN A 428 -2.85 46.86 46.20
CA ASN A 428 -3.74 47.20 47.31
C ASN A 428 -4.71 46.03 47.62
N TYR A 429 -4.29 45.12 48.49
CA TYR A 429 -5.11 43.96 48.86
C TYR A 429 -6.32 44.30 49.70
N THR A 430 -6.31 45.40 50.47
CA THR A 430 -7.50 45.87 51.17
C THR A 430 -8.62 46.31 50.22
N GLU A 431 -8.29 47.05 49.16
CA GLU A 431 -9.25 47.40 48.13
C GLU A 431 -9.76 46.17 47.34
N ARG A 432 -8.89 45.21 47.10
CA ARG A 432 -9.29 43.93 46.54
C ARG A 432 -10.26 43.15 47.42
N ALA A 433 -10.02 43.13 48.75
CA ALA A 433 -10.94 42.53 49.71
C ALA A 433 -12.31 43.27 49.71
N ARG A 434 -12.28 44.58 49.55
CA ARG A 434 -13.50 45.39 49.45
C ARG A 434 -14.31 45.07 48.19
N LEU A 435 -13.68 44.99 47.04
CA LEU A 435 -14.31 44.59 45.79
C LEU A 435 -14.90 43.18 45.89
N ARG A 436 -14.19 42.24 46.49
CA ARG A 436 -14.64 40.87 46.71
C ARG A 436 -15.83 40.84 47.68
N ALA A 437 -15.81 41.65 48.76
CA ALA A 437 -16.93 41.79 49.68
C ALA A 437 -18.20 42.27 48.96
N ILE A 438 -18.08 43.28 48.12
CA ILE A 438 -19.20 43.81 47.31
C ILE A 438 -19.76 42.68 46.37
N ASP A 439 -18.86 41.91 45.75
CA ASP A 439 -19.30 40.82 44.87
C ASP A 439 -20.03 39.68 45.61
N ILE A 440 -19.58 39.34 46.82
CA ILE A 440 -20.29 38.38 47.71
C ILE A 440 -21.66 38.91 48.10
N LEU A 441 -21.80 40.19 48.45
CA LEU A 441 -23.03 40.82 48.85
C LEU A 441 -24.10 40.91 47.73
N LYS A 442 -23.70 40.88 46.48
CA LYS A 442 -24.62 40.76 45.34
C LYS A 442 -25.45 39.46 45.38
N ASN A 443 -24.91 38.40 45.98
CA ASN A 443 -25.47 37.07 45.98
C ASN A 443 -26.16 36.68 47.31
N GLY A 444 -26.22 37.57 48.31
CA GLY A 444 -26.87 37.27 49.57
C GLY A 444 -26.59 38.29 50.67
N LYS A 445 -27.33 38.16 51.79
CA LYS A 445 -27.21 39.02 52.98
C LYS A 445 -26.17 38.41 53.93
N TYR A 446 -25.24 39.26 54.39
CA TYR A 446 -24.21 38.88 55.34
C TYR A 446 -24.07 39.90 56.48
N SER A 447 -23.84 39.40 57.70
CA SER A 447 -23.33 40.26 58.74
C SER A 447 -21.84 40.61 58.50
N ARG A 448 -21.37 41.74 59.03
CA ARG A 448 -19.94 42.11 58.89
C ARG A 448 -19.00 41.01 59.36
N SER A 449 -19.30 40.39 60.52
CA SER A 449 -18.50 39.28 61.04
C SER A 449 -18.48 38.05 60.09
N ASN A 450 -19.60 37.68 59.51
CA ASN A 450 -19.65 36.55 58.57
C ASN A 450 -18.97 36.88 57.25
N LEU A 451 -19.07 38.12 56.77
CA LEU A 451 -18.38 38.57 55.57
C LEU A 451 -16.87 38.53 55.76
N ILE A 452 -16.38 39.03 56.92
CA ILE A 452 -14.93 38.92 57.27
C ILE A 452 -14.50 37.46 57.32
N LYS A 453 -15.27 36.58 57.99
CA LYS A 453 -14.96 35.13 58.01
C LYS A 453 -14.92 34.49 56.59
N THR A 454 -15.76 34.91 55.66
CA THR A 454 -15.77 34.45 54.30
C THR A 454 -14.55 34.95 53.55
N LEU A 455 -14.14 36.21 53.72
CA LEU A 455 -12.97 36.80 53.12
C LEU A 455 -11.68 36.14 53.61
N THR A 456 -11.56 35.90 54.94
CA THR A 456 -10.37 35.31 55.55
C THR A 456 -10.30 33.77 55.28
N GLY A 457 -11.45 33.06 55.41
CA GLY A 457 -11.47 31.61 55.27
C GLY A 457 -11.33 31.15 53.85
N TYR A 458 -12.29 31.45 52.97
CA TYR A 458 -12.28 30.95 51.57
C TYR A 458 -11.34 31.76 50.68
N TRP A 459 -11.39 33.12 50.77
CA TRP A 459 -10.64 34.00 49.88
C TRP A 459 -9.22 34.31 50.38
N LYS A 460 -8.87 33.84 51.59
CA LYS A 460 -7.53 33.88 52.16
C LYS A 460 -6.95 35.32 52.29
N PHE A 461 -7.80 36.35 52.48
CA PHE A 461 -7.36 37.69 52.89
C PHE A 461 -6.85 37.63 54.31
N THR A 462 -5.91 38.50 54.70
CA THR A 462 -5.57 38.64 56.08
C THR A 462 -6.72 39.23 56.89
N GLU A 463 -6.73 39.03 58.23
CA GLU A 463 -7.72 39.58 59.11
C GLU A 463 -7.76 41.12 59.02
N GLU A 464 -6.59 41.74 58.91
CA GLU A 464 -6.41 43.19 58.76
C GLU A 464 -7.01 43.68 57.42
N GLU A 465 -6.67 43.06 56.31
CA GLU A 465 -7.22 43.39 54.98
C GLU A 465 -8.75 43.27 54.94
N ALA A 466 -9.31 42.16 55.44
CA ALA A 466 -10.72 41.89 55.47
C ALA A 466 -11.47 42.88 56.40
N THR A 467 -10.96 43.11 57.55
CA THR A 467 -11.56 44.05 58.53
C THR A 467 -11.58 45.46 57.97
N ASN A 468 -10.42 45.97 57.47
CA ASN A 468 -10.33 47.30 56.88
C ASN A 468 -11.24 47.43 55.63
N ALA A 469 -11.36 46.36 54.81
CA ALA A 469 -12.22 46.34 53.64
C ALA A 469 -13.72 46.49 53.94
N VAL A 470 -14.17 45.94 55.08
CA VAL A 470 -15.59 45.91 55.47
C VAL A 470 -15.96 47.03 56.40
N LYS A 471 -14.99 47.69 57.09
CA LYS A 471 -15.21 48.69 58.14
C LYS A 471 -16.20 49.78 57.77
N ASP A 472 -16.02 50.44 56.65
CA ASP A 472 -16.84 51.56 56.18
C ASP A 472 -17.74 51.16 54.96
N LEU A 473 -17.88 49.85 54.70
CA LEU A 473 -18.67 49.35 53.56
C LEU A 473 -20.14 49.61 53.80
N LYS A 474 -20.79 50.24 52.82
CA LYS A 474 -22.24 50.46 52.80
C LYS A 474 -22.83 49.67 51.65
N HIS A 475 -23.74 48.72 51.93
CA HIS A 475 -24.42 47.91 50.96
C HIS A 475 -25.76 47.39 51.49
N GLU A 476 -26.81 47.37 50.68
CA GLU A 476 -28.16 47.00 51.09
C GLU A 476 -28.27 45.58 51.69
N ASN A 477 -27.41 44.67 51.27
CA ASN A 477 -27.32 43.29 51.75
C ASN A 477 -26.31 43.09 52.91
N LEU A 478 -25.70 44.14 53.42
CA LEU A 478 -24.86 44.11 54.61
C LEU A 478 -25.76 44.38 55.83
N ILE A 479 -25.80 43.39 56.74
CA ILE A 479 -26.56 43.49 58.00
C ILE A 479 -25.57 43.71 59.13
N ASP A 480 -25.83 44.69 59.99
CA ASP A 480 -24.99 44.96 61.17
C ASP A 480 -25.29 44.04 62.35
#